data_68e6ed052a455a185d4a663ae518142c
#
_entry.id   68e6ed052a455a185d4a663ae518142c
#
_cell.length_a   1.000
_cell.length_b   1.000
_cell.length_c   1.000
_cell.angle_alpha   90.00
_cell.angle_beta   90.00
_cell.angle_gamma   90.00
#
_symmetry.space_group_name_H-M   'P 1'
#
loop_
_entity.id
_entity.type
_entity.pdbx_description
1 polymer ?
#
loop_
_entity_poly.entity_id
_entity_poly.type
_entity_poly.pdbx_seq_one_letter_code
_entity_poly.pdbx_strand_id
1 'polypeptide(L)'
;MSNTRTLELDISKEGAGTCIKVGQGDDGGTTIKALIYDNGDEFALSGATAWLVVLLPNKRNYYRGQCSVSGNAATITVDESKLCSVSGYTDEAYFTITKSGKTYSTERFAIEILRSALDGQQPAQNWDDAVQDLID
;
A
#
# COMPACT_ATOMS: atom_id res chain seq x y z
N MET A 1 -0.07 -16.01 11.50
CA MET A 1 1.17 -15.21 11.40
C MET A 1 1.06 -14.28 10.21
N SER A 2 1.26 -12.99 10.44
CA SER A 2 1.19 -12.02 9.37
C SER A 2 2.49 -12.01 8.57
N ASN A 3 2.36 -11.72 7.29
CA ASN A 3 3.50 -11.57 6.40
C ASN A 3 3.86 -10.09 6.28
N THR A 4 5.14 -9.78 6.38
CA THR A 4 5.60 -8.40 6.21
C THR A 4 6.40 -8.30 4.94
N ARG A 5 6.04 -7.34 4.08
CA ARG A 5 6.77 -7.01 2.86
C ARG A 5 7.40 -5.64 3.05
N THR A 6 8.72 -5.58 2.99
CA THR A 6 9.45 -4.33 3.17
C THR A 6 9.91 -3.80 1.83
N LEU A 7 9.65 -2.52 1.58
CA LEU A 7 10.01 -1.83 0.35
C LEU A 7 10.87 -0.62 0.67
N GLU A 8 11.72 -0.24 -0.27
CA GLU A 8 12.46 1.02 -0.21
C GLU A 8 11.99 1.85 -1.41
N LEU A 9 11.37 2.98 -1.14
CA LEU A 9 10.76 3.81 -2.17
C LEU A 9 11.26 5.24 -2.03
N ASP A 10 11.51 5.88 -3.16
CA ASP A 10 12.07 7.22 -3.20
C ASP A 10 11.03 8.17 -3.80
N ILE A 11 10.89 9.36 -3.22
CA ILE A 11 9.92 10.33 -3.72
C ILE A 11 10.48 11.15 -4.90
N SER A 12 11.79 11.02 -5.17
CA SER A 12 12.45 11.77 -6.23
C SER A 12 12.83 10.92 -7.43
N LYS A 13 12.54 9.63 -7.40
CA LYS A 13 12.87 8.69 -8.47
C LYS A 13 11.62 8.06 -9.03
N GLU A 14 11.76 7.44 -10.19
CA GLU A 14 10.64 6.77 -10.83
C GLU A 14 11.00 5.32 -11.11
N GLY A 15 10.00 4.46 -11.01
CA GLY A 15 10.11 3.09 -11.47
C GLY A 15 10.98 2.20 -10.64
N ALA A 16 10.56 1.87 -9.42
CA ALA A 16 11.32 1.00 -8.52
C ALA A 16 11.56 -0.38 -9.10
N GLY A 17 10.69 -0.86 -9.96
CA GLY A 17 10.78 -2.22 -10.47
C GLY A 17 10.50 -3.29 -9.44
N THR A 18 10.06 -2.91 -8.26
CA THR A 18 9.75 -3.85 -7.18
C THR A 18 8.37 -4.45 -7.39
N CYS A 19 8.26 -5.74 -7.15
CA CYS A 19 6.96 -6.43 -7.21
C CYS A 19 6.79 -7.25 -5.94
N ILE A 20 5.66 -7.09 -5.28
CA ILE A 20 5.32 -7.90 -4.12
C ILE A 20 4.11 -8.78 -4.45
N LYS A 21 4.01 -9.91 -3.76
CA LYS A 21 2.90 -10.84 -3.95
C LYS A 21 2.03 -10.82 -2.71
N VAL A 22 0.73 -10.75 -2.92
CA VAL A 22 -0.27 -10.75 -1.85
C VAL A 22 -1.30 -11.79 -2.20
N GLY A 23 -1.59 -12.70 -1.28
CA GLY A 23 -2.55 -13.77 -1.52
C GLY A 23 -3.89 -13.50 -0.86
N GLN A 24 -4.97 -13.87 -1.52
CA GLN A 24 -6.29 -13.87 -0.90
C GLN A 24 -6.32 -14.91 0.21
N GLY A 25 -6.95 -14.57 1.32
CA GLY A 25 -7.17 -15.51 2.39
C GLY A 25 -5.97 -15.78 3.28
N ASP A 26 -4.92 -14.97 3.18
CA ASP A 26 -3.78 -15.09 4.09
C ASP A 26 -4.21 -14.76 5.50
N ASP A 27 -3.92 -15.67 6.42
CA ASP A 27 -4.26 -15.48 7.82
C ASP A 27 -3.46 -14.33 8.43
N GLY A 28 -4.14 -13.44 9.14
CA GLY A 28 -3.49 -12.32 9.80
C GLY A 28 -3.15 -11.16 8.89
N GLY A 29 -3.46 -11.26 7.61
CA GLY A 29 -3.23 -10.20 6.64
C GLY A 29 -1.78 -10.07 6.22
N THR A 30 -1.53 -9.15 5.32
CA THR A 30 -0.19 -8.81 4.85
C THR A 30 0.15 -7.40 5.29
N THR A 31 1.30 -7.24 5.92
CA THR A 31 1.80 -5.94 6.34
C THR A 31 2.78 -5.45 5.29
N ILE A 32 2.57 -4.24 4.80
CA ILE A 32 3.47 -3.59 3.86
C ILE A 32 4.16 -2.45 4.59
N LYS A 33 5.49 -2.50 4.62
CA LYS A 33 6.30 -1.49 5.27
C LYS A 33 7.16 -0.82 4.22
N ALA A 34 6.96 0.48 4.02
CA ALA A 34 7.73 1.24 3.05
C ALA A 34 8.70 2.15 3.77
N LEU A 35 9.97 2.02 3.45
CA LEU A 35 11.01 2.94 3.91
C LEU A 35 11.11 4.03 2.86
N ILE A 36 10.92 5.27 3.27
CA ILE A 36 10.77 6.39 2.34
C ILE A 36 12.07 7.18 2.28
N TYR A 37 12.49 7.49 1.07
CA TYR A 37 13.72 8.21 0.81
C TYR A 37 13.45 9.39 -0.13
N ASP A 38 14.33 10.37 -0.07
CA ASP A 38 14.34 11.50 -0.99
C ASP A 38 15.73 11.58 -1.60
N ASN A 39 15.84 11.15 -2.85
CA ASN A 39 17.11 11.11 -3.58
C ASN A 39 18.20 10.38 -2.80
N GLY A 40 17.83 9.25 -2.19
CA GLY A 40 18.74 8.40 -1.44
C GLY A 40 18.85 8.69 0.03
N ASP A 41 18.35 9.82 0.50
CA ASP A 41 18.38 10.18 1.91
C ASP A 41 17.06 9.84 2.58
N GLU A 42 17.11 9.43 3.84
CA GLU A 42 15.89 9.11 4.58
C GLU A 42 14.97 10.32 4.64
N PHE A 43 13.70 10.10 4.31
CA PHE A 43 12.69 11.15 4.36
C PHE A 43 11.84 10.95 5.62
N ALA A 44 12.05 11.81 6.61
CA ALA A 44 11.38 11.68 7.90
C ALA A 44 9.87 11.92 7.74
N LEU A 45 9.08 11.03 8.33
CA LEU A 45 7.62 11.08 8.25
C LEU A 45 6.98 11.64 9.52
N SER A 46 7.78 12.16 10.43
CA SER A 46 7.27 12.75 11.65
C SER A 46 6.32 13.91 11.30
N GLY A 47 5.10 13.86 11.81
CA GLY A 47 4.09 14.86 11.51
C GLY A 47 3.45 14.73 10.14
N ALA A 48 3.76 13.67 9.40
CA ALA A 48 3.20 13.43 8.10
C ALA A 48 2.05 12.44 8.17
N THR A 49 1.19 12.46 7.15
CA THR A 49 0.15 11.46 6.94
C THR A 49 0.49 10.70 5.68
N ALA A 50 0.46 9.37 5.76
CA ALA A 50 0.81 8.53 4.62
C ALA A 50 -0.34 7.59 4.28
N TRP A 51 -0.55 7.37 2.98
CA TRP A 51 -1.56 6.46 2.47
C TRP A 51 -0.95 5.54 1.42
N LEU A 52 -1.37 4.28 1.45
CA LEU A 52 -1.07 3.36 0.34
C LEU A 52 -2.20 3.47 -0.68
N VAL A 53 -1.84 3.66 -1.92
CA VAL A 53 -2.81 3.75 -3.02
C VAL A 53 -2.48 2.66 -4.04
N VAL A 54 -3.47 1.85 -4.37
CA VAL A 54 -3.31 0.76 -5.34
C VAL A 54 -4.44 0.82 -6.34
N LEU A 55 -4.10 0.94 -7.61
CA LEU A 55 -5.09 0.74 -8.67
C LEU A 55 -5.23 -0.76 -8.85
N LEU A 56 -6.44 -1.30 -8.64
CA LEU A 56 -6.65 -2.74 -8.70
C LEU A 56 -6.44 -3.27 -10.11
N PRO A 57 -6.18 -4.58 -10.27
CA PRO A 57 -5.84 -5.14 -11.59
C PRO A 57 -6.90 -4.93 -12.68
N ASN A 58 -8.16 -4.68 -12.31
CA ASN A 58 -9.19 -4.38 -13.31
C ASN A 58 -9.04 -2.98 -13.89
N LYS A 59 -8.17 -2.15 -13.34
CA LYS A 59 -7.87 -0.78 -13.78
C LYS A 59 -9.08 0.16 -13.72
N ARG A 60 -10.05 -0.17 -12.89
CA ARG A 60 -11.27 0.63 -12.70
C ARG A 60 -11.45 1.05 -11.26
N ASN A 61 -11.03 0.20 -10.34
CA ASN A 61 -11.24 0.42 -8.92
C ASN A 61 -9.90 0.56 -8.21
N TYR A 62 -9.92 1.15 -7.03
CA TYR A 62 -8.71 1.34 -6.26
C TYR A 62 -8.91 0.88 -4.82
N TYR A 63 -7.79 0.62 -4.16
CA TYR A 63 -7.72 0.45 -2.72
C TYR A 63 -6.83 1.57 -2.16
N ARG A 64 -7.29 2.24 -1.12
CA ARG A 64 -6.52 3.27 -0.44
C ARG A 64 -6.61 3.05 1.06
N GLY A 65 -5.48 2.86 1.71
CA GLY A 65 -5.43 2.63 3.15
C GLY A 65 -4.46 3.56 3.83
N GLN A 66 -4.85 4.05 5.00
CA GLN A 66 -4.01 4.96 5.77
C GLN A 66 -2.96 4.18 6.54
N CYS A 67 -1.73 4.66 6.50
CA CYS A 67 -0.58 4.01 7.11
C CYS A 67 -0.26 4.61 8.46
N SER A 68 0.38 3.81 9.32
CA SER A 68 1.07 4.32 10.51
C SER A 68 2.47 4.76 10.09
N VAL A 69 2.99 5.82 10.71
CA VAL A 69 4.33 6.32 10.37
C VAL A 69 5.22 6.28 11.60
N SER A 70 6.50 5.97 11.37
CA SER A 70 7.52 5.96 12.41
C SER A 70 8.88 6.13 11.74
N GLY A 71 9.64 7.15 12.15
CA GLY A 71 10.90 7.45 11.47
C GLY A 71 10.67 7.76 10.01
N ASN A 72 11.26 6.98 9.11
CA ASN A 72 10.98 7.12 7.68
C ASN A 72 10.15 5.95 7.14
N ALA A 73 9.47 5.22 8.01
CA ALA A 73 8.70 4.05 7.62
C ALA A 73 7.21 4.34 7.65
N ALA A 74 6.52 3.96 6.59
CA ALA A 74 5.05 3.93 6.52
C ALA A 74 4.62 2.47 6.50
N THR A 75 3.75 2.09 7.41
CA THR A 75 3.38 0.69 7.59
C THR A 75 1.87 0.55 7.58
N ILE A 76 1.38 -0.44 6.85
CA ILE A 76 -0.04 -0.74 6.80
C ILE A 76 -0.23 -2.25 6.74
N THR A 77 -1.20 -2.75 7.53
CA THR A 77 -1.68 -4.12 7.36
C THR A 77 -2.90 -4.04 6.48
N VAL A 78 -2.80 -4.54 5.27
CA VAL A 78 -3.87 -4.40 4.29
C VAL A 78 -5.01 -5.35 4.62
N ASP A 79 -6.23 -4.90 4.32
CA ASP A 79 -7.40 -5.76 4.39
C ASP A 79 -7.45 -6.55 3.09
N GLU A 80 -7.12 -7.82 3.17
CA GLU A 80 -6.98 -8.63 1.97
C GLU A 80 -8.29 -8.89 1.26
N SER A 81 -9.40 -8.85 1.98
CA SER A 81 -10.70 -8.98 1.31
C SER A 81 -10.99 -7.79 0.40
N LYS A 82 -10.39 -6.64 0.70
CA LYS A 82 -10.54 -5.43 -0.11
C LYS A 82 -9.46 -5.34 -1.17
N LEU A 83 -8.20 -5.41 -0.76
CA LEU A 83 -7.09 -5.29 -1.72
C LEU A 83 -7.14 -6.41 -2.74
N CYS A 84 -7.46 -7.61 -2.32
CA CYS A 84 -7.47 -8.78 -3.18
C CYS A 84 -8.84 -9.07 -3.77
N SER A 85 -9.73 -8.09 -3.82
CA SER A 85 -11.05 -8.27 -4.42
C SER A 85 -10.94 -8.55 -5.93
N VAL A 86 -9.84 -8.11 -6.55
CA VAL A 86 -9.56 -8.42 -7.95
C VAL A 86 -8.18 -9.06 -8.00
N SER A 87 -8.11 -10.30 -8.46
CA SER A 87 -6.81 -10.97 -8.62
C SER A 87 -6.14 -10.50 -9.90
N GLY A 88 -4.83 -10.65 -9.95
CA GLY A 88 -4.04 -10.28 -11.12
C GLY A 88 -2.87 -9.39 -10.74
N TYR A 89 -2.38 -8.67 -11.73
CA TYR A 89 -1.17 -7.87 -11.62
C TYR A 89 -1.51 -6.40 -11.79
N THR A 90 -0.94 -5.56 -10.94
CA THR A 90 -0.98 -4.12 -11.13
C THR A 90 0.41 -3.53 -10.88
N ASP A 91 0.81 -2.56 -11.69
CA ASP A 91 2.04 -1.81 -11.48
C ASP A 91 1.75 -0.37 -11.04
N GLU A 92 0.52 -0.10 -10.63
CA GLU A 92 0.10 1.23 -10.20
C GLU A 92 -0.15 1.24 -8.70
N ALA A 93 0.88 0.94 -7.92
CA ALA A 93 0.84 1.04 -6.47
C ALA A 93 1.88 2.04 -6.01
N TYR A 94 1.52 2.90 -5.06
CA TYR A 94 2.43 3.90 -4.54
C TYR A 94 1.93 4.41 -3.20
N PHE A 95 2.77 5.15 -2.51
CA PHE A 95 2.37 5.81 -1.27
C PHE A 95 2.28 7.31 -1.51
N THR A 96 1.27 7.95 -0.91
CA THR A 96 1.20 9.41 -0.88
C THR A 96 1.52 9.86 0.54
N ILE A 97 2.27 10.94 0.63
CA ILE A 97 2.72 11.47 1.92
C ILE A 97 2.40 12.95 1.94
N THR A 98 1.62 13.37 2.93
CA THR A 98 1.30 14.78 3.12
C THR A 98 2.06 15.27 4.34
N LYS A 99 2.92 16.23 4.13
CA LYS A 99 3.77 16.78 5.18
C LYS A 99 3.91 18.29 4.98
N SER A 100 3.63 19.06 6.03
CA SER A 100 3.75 20.52 6.00
C SER A 100 2.96 21.14 4.85
N GLY A 101 1.77 20.62 4.59
CA GLY A 101 0.89 21.14 3.55
C GLY A 101 1.25 20.72 2.13
N LYS A 102 2.27 19.90 1.98
CA LYS A 102 2.67 19.40 0.66
C LYS A 102 2.41 17.93 0.55
N THR A 103 2.00 17.48 -0.63
CA THR A 103 1.77 16.07 -0.91
C THR A 103 2.84 15.55 -1.84
N TYR A 104 3.45 14.44 -1.44
CA TYR A 104 4.48 13.74 -2.21
C TYR A 104 3.96 12.38 -2.60
N SER A 105 4.39 11.86 -3.75
CA SER A 105 4.12 10.49 -4.15
C SER A 105 5.43 9.76 -4.31
N THR A 106 5.48 8.51 -3.86
CA THR A 106 6.67 7.69 -4.05
C THR A 106 6.70 7.15 -5.47
N GLU A 107 7.84 6.57 -5.84
CA GLU A 107 7.90 5.79 -7.06
C GLU A 107 6.91 4.64 -6.99
N ARG A 108 6.45 4.18 -8.15
CA ARG A 108 5.45 3.12 -8.21
C ARG A 108 6.11 1.75 -8.10
N PHE A 109 5.35 0.82 -7.56
CA PHE A 109 5.78 -0.58 -7.48
C PHE A 109 4.62 -1.46 -7.94
N ALA A 110 4.91 -2.73 -8.13
CA ALA A 110 3.92 -3.67 -8.62
C ALA A 110 3.42 -4.57 -7.50
N ILE A 111 2.17 -4.99 -7.62
CA ILE A 111 1.58 -5.99 -6.73
C ILE A 111 0.96 -7.06 -7.60
N GLU A 112 1.31 -8.31 -7.30
CA GLU A 112 0.65 -9.47 -7.90
C GLU A 112 -0.29 -10.05 -6.86
N ILE A 113 -1.59 -10.06 -7.17
CA ILE A 113 -2.61 -10.55 -6.25
C ILE A 113 -2.98 -11.96 -6.66
N LEU A 114 -2.65 -12.91 -5.78
CA LEU A 114 -2.86 -14.33 -6.02
C LEU A 114 -4.24 -14.72 -5.57
N ARG A 115 -4.98 -15.38 -6.43
CA ARG A 115 -6.34 -15.79 -6.16
C ARG A 115 -6.38 -16.98 -5.22
N SER A 116 -7.25 -16.92 -4.23
CA SER A 116 -7.51 -18.05 -3.35
C SER A 116 -8.37 -19.09 -4.08
N ALA A 117 -8.06 -20.36 -3.87
CA ALA A 117 -8.86 -21.46 -4.41
C ALA A 117 -10.21 -21.59 -3.72
N LEU A 118 -10.37 -20.96 -2.56
CA LEU A 118 -11.57 -21.14 -1.75
C LEU A 118 -12.66 -20.11 -2.03
N ASP A 119 -12.47 -19.20 -2.94
CA ASP A 119 -13.43 -18.15 -3.22
C ASP A 119 -13.67 -17.23 -2.03
N GLY A 120 -14.75 -16.49 -2.03
CA GLY A 120 -15.07 -15.55 -0.98
C GLY A 120 -14.62 -14.15 -1.31
N GLN A 121 -14.36 -13.92 -2.55
CA GLN A 121 -13.92 -12.62 -3.05
C GLN A 121 -15.03 -11.59 -2.95
N GLN A 122 -14.71 -10.40 -2.47
CA GLN A 122 -15.66 -9.30 -2.45
C GLN A 122 -15.89 -8.77 -3.86
N PRO A 123 -17.07 -8.22 -4.15
CA PRO A 123 -17.25 -7.55 -5.43
C PRO A 123 -16.27 -6.41 -5.60
N ALA A 124 -15.80 -6.21 -6.81
CA ALA A 124 -14.84 -5.14 -7.09
C ALA A 124 -15.48 -3.78 -6.84
N GLN A 125 -14.82 -2.93 -6.07
CA GLN A 125 -15.29 -1.58 -5.79
C GLN A 125 -14.11 -0.74 -5.32
N ASN A 126 -14.35 0.54 -5.11
CA ASN A 126 -13.35 1.43 -4.55
C ASN A 126 -13.36 1.30 -3.04
N TRP A 127 -12.18 1.29 -2.46
CA TRP A 127 -12.04 1.12 -1.02
C TRP A 127 -11.18 2.21 -0.42
N ASP A 128 -11.66 2.80 0.67
CA ASP A 128 -10.90 3.74 1.50
C ASP A 128 -10.88 3.21 2.92
N ASP A 129 -9.69 2.93 3.44
CA ASP A 129 -9.49 2.42 4.79
C ASP A 129 -8.73 3.44 5.62
N ALA A 130 -9.41 4.14 6.49
CA ALA A 130 -8.78 5.09 7.41
C ALA A 130 -8.39 4.37 8.69
N VAL A 131 -7.41 4.94 9.39
CA VAL A 131 -7.03 4.44 10.70
C VAL A 131 -8.20 4.63 11.64
N GLN A 132 -8.57 3.56 12.36
CA GLN A 132 -9.80 3.53 13.14
C GLN A 132 -9.86 4.63 14.20
N ASP A 133 -8.76 4.91 14.85
CA ASP A 133 -8.74 5.91 15.93
C ASP A 133 -8.92 7.33 15.42
N LEU A 134 -8.89 7.54 14.13
CA LEU A 134 -9.15 8.86 13.54
C LEU A 134 -10.63 9.10 13.26
N ILE A 135 -11.45 8.08 13.45
CA ILE A 135 -12.86 8.15 13.09
C ILE A 135 -13.72 8.64 14.24
N ASP A 136 -13.27 8.54 15.45
CA ASP A 136 -14.01 8.88 16.66
C ASP A 136 -14.34 10.36 16.77
#